data_07f5773df67d29fac6fcc957cac3ff29
#
_entry.id   07f5773df67d29fac6fcc957cac3ff29
#
_cell.length_a   1.000
_cell.length_b   1.000
_cell.length_c   1.000
_cell.angle_alpha   90.00
_cell.angle_beta   90.00
_cell.angle_gamma   90.00
#
_symmetry.space_group_name_H-M   'P 1'
#
loop_
_entity.id
_entity.type
_entity.pdbx_description
1 polymer ?
#
loop_
_entity_poly.entity_id
_entity_poly.type
_entity_poly.pdbx_seq_one_letter_code
_entity_poly.pdbx_strand_id
1 'polypeptide(L)'
;QVMSALAMNKIKGNIKVNIIDAPTYGISKKETLHDLALLTGATIINEDLGDDIDLIQPDQLGTCLKSISSEAETIIQVGETSKEVKNLIKEIQNNIIETKIPTIIIKNEKRLARLSGKVAIVQVGANSEIELQEKRDRIEDAICATKAAIKQGIVPGGGVALLNASKLYPRSEGQKVLYA
;
A
#
# COMPACT_ATOMS: atom_id res chain seq x y z
N GLN A 1 -12.02 20.53 15.24
CA GLN A 1 -13.16 20.29 16.14
C GLN A 1 -13.25 18.79 16.49
N VAL A 2 -13.39 17.87 15.54
CA VAL A 2 -13.50 16.41 15.76
C VAL A 2 -12.32 15.86 16.57
N MET A 3 -11.09 16.23 16.18
CA MET A 3 -9.87 15.79 16.89
C MET A 3 -9.89 16.19 18.36
N SER A 4 -10.30 17.42 18.67
CA SER A 4 -10.37 17.91 20.07
C SER A 4 -11.45 17.19 20.89
N ALA A 5 -12.63 16.96 20.30
CA ALA A 5 -13.71 16.24 20.97
C ALA A 5 -13.35 14.78 21.26
N LEU A 6 -12.75 14.07 20.29
CA LEU A 6 -12.31 12.69 20.47
C LEU A 6 -11.13 12.58 21.45
N ALA A 7 -10.17 13.51 21.41
CA ALA A 7 -9.05 13.55 22.35
C ALA A 7 -9.56 13.75 23.81
N MET A 8 -10.52 14.64 24.03
CA MET A 8 -11.12 14.84 25.35
C MET A 8 -11.83 13.58 25.87
N ASN A 9 -12.57 12.87 25.01
CA ASN A 9 -13.23 11.62 25.40
C ASN A 9 -12.23 10.49 25.65
N LYS A 10 -11.13 10.44 24.90
CA LYS A 10 -10.02 9.51 25.15
C LYS A 10 -9.36 9.75 26.50
N ILE A 11 -9.09 11.02 26.87
CA ILE A 11 -8.50 11.39 28.16
C ILE A 11 -9.43 11.02 29.32
N LYS A 12 -10.74 11.23 29.14
CA LYS A 12 -11.76 10.85 30.12
C LYS A 12 -11.97 9.33 30.24
N GLY A 13 -11.35 8.53 29.37
CA GLY A 13 -11.50 7.09 29.37
C GLY A 13 -12.84 6.56 28.84
N ASN A 14 -13.67 7.42 28.26
CA ASN A 14 -14.98 7.04 27.74
C ASN A 14 -14.88 6.16 26.50
N ILE A 15 -13.87 6.41 25.64
CA ILE A 15 -13.65 5.69 24.40
C ILE A 15 -12.15 5.41 24.19
N LYS A 16 -11.88 4.29 23.56
CA LYS A 16 -10.55 3.97 23.02
C LYS A 16 -10.53 4.36 21.56
N VAL A 17 -9.91 5.48 21.25
CA VAL A 17 -9.86 6.03 19.89
C VAL A 17 -8.43 6.28 19.44
N ASN A 18 -8.15 5.99 18.19
CA ASN A 18 -6.96 6.43 17.49
C ASN A 18 -7.37 7.35 16.34
N ILE A 19 -6.71 8.48 16.21
CA ILE A 19 -6.99 9.50 15.20
C ILE A 19 -5.83 9.48 14.22
N ILE A 20 -6.13 9.26 12.95
CA ILE A 20 -5.14 9.09 11.90
C ILE A 20 -5.46 10.06 10.78
N ASP A 21 -4.45 10.78 10.32
CA ASP A 21 -4.58 11.62 9.13
C ASP A 21 -4.74 10.77 7.88
N ALA A 22 -5.49 11.27 6.91
CA ALA A 22 -5.63 10.56 5.65
C ALA A 22 -4.28 10.46 4.93
N PRO A 23 -3.91 9.28 4.40
CA PRO A 23 -2.56 8.99 3.91
C PRO A 23 -2.20 9.72 2.61
N THR A 24 -3.11 10.48 2.02
CA THR A 24 -2.92 11.16 0.73
C THR A 24 -3.62 12.52 0.76
N TYR A 25 -3.27 13.38 -0.21
CA TYR A 25 -3.82 14.72 -0.35
C TYR A 25 -4.64 14.87 -1.64
N GLY A 26 -5.51 15.89 -1.68
CA GLY A 26 -6.29 16.24 -2.87
C GLY A 26 -7.28 15.15 -3.29
N ILE A 27 -7.40 14.94 -4.61
CA ILE A 27 -8.34 13.97 -5.20
C ILE A 27 -8.07 12.55 -4.72
N SER A 28 -6.81 12.17 -4.57
CA SER A 28 -6.41 10.84 -4.08
C SER A 28 -6.84 10.57 -2.64
N LYS A 29 -7.04 11.62 -1.82
CA LYS A 29 -7.60 11.50 -0.48
C LYS A 29 -9.03 10.97 -0.53
N LYS A 30 -9.87 11.56 -1.39
CA LYS A 30 -11.28 11.15 -1.55
C LYS A 30 -11.38 9.68 -2.01
N GLU A 31 -10.57 9.29 -3.00
CA GLU A 31 -10.52 7.91 -3.48
C GLU A 31 -10.08 6.93 -2.38
N THR A 32 -9.06 7.28 -1.62
CA THR A 32 -8.54 6.42 -0.53
C THR A 32 -9.56 6.26 0.60
N LEU A 33 -10.25 7.33 0.98
CA LEU A 33 -11.32 7.27 1.97
C LEU A 33 -12.51 6.44 1.48
N HIS A 34 -12.88 6.59 0.19
CA HIS A 34 -13.94 5.78 -0.42
C HIS A 34 -13.59 4.29 -0.43
N ASP A 35 -12.35 3.94 -0.80
CA ASP A 35 -11.88 2.55 -0.77
C ASP A 35 -11.92 1.98 0.67
N LEU A 36 -11.52 2.80 1.66
CA LEU A 36 -11.55 2.40 3.07
C LEU A 36 -12.99 2.21 3.56
N ALA A 37 -13.90 3.11 3.20
CA ALA A 37 -15.31 3.01 3.53
C ALA A 37 -15.95 1.73 2.96
N LEU A 38 -15.67 1.42 1.69
CA LEU A 38 -16.13 0.18 1.06
C LEU A 38 -15.56 -1.08 1.73
N LEU A 39 -14.30 -1.04 2.17
CA LEU A 39 -13.66 -2.18 2.84
C LEU A 39 -14.20 -2.42 4.24
N THR A 40 -14.53 -1.37 4.98
CA THR A 40 -14.96 -1.44 6.38
C THR A 40 -16.47 -1.42 6.55
N GLY A 41 -17.20 -1.05 5.51
CA GLY A 41 -18.64 -0.79 5.57
C GLY A 41 -18.99 0.54 6.24
N ALA A 42 -18.02 1.47 6.35
CA ALA A 42 -18.25 2.80 6.90
C ALA A 42 -18.88 3.76 5.89
N THR A 43 -19.52 4.82 6.38
CA THR A 43 -19.98 5.94 5.57
C THR A 43 -18.98 7.10 5.71
N ILE A 44 -18.62 7.73 4.59
CA ILE A 44 -17.74 8.92 4.61
C ILE A 44 -18.60 10.11 5.03
N ILE A 45 -18.17 10.79 6.07
CA ILE A 45 -18.76 12.04 6.50
C ILE A 45 -18.00 13.20 5.87
N ASN A 46 -18.68 14.03 5.12
CA ASN A 46 -18.09 15.16 4.40
C ASN A 46 -18.91 16.44 4.62
N GLU A 47 -18.39 17.34 5.45
CA GLU A 47 -19.01 18.65 5.71
C GLU A 47 -19.25 19.46 4.43
N ASP A 48 -18.37 19.34 3.41
CA ASP A 48 -18.54 20.05 2.13
C ASP A 48 -19.80 19.58 1.37
N LEU A 49 -20.32 18.39 1.66
CA LEU A 49 -21.56 17.85 1.08
C LEU A 49 -22.77 18.10 1.94
N GLY A 50 -22.61 18.75 3.10
CA GLY A 50 -23.69 19.08 4.03
C GLY A 50 -23.91 18.03 5.13
N ASP A 51 -22.99 17.08 5.30
CA ASP A 51 -23.06 16.14 6.41
C ASP A 51 -22.68 16.88 7.71
N ASP A 52 -23.44 16.59 8.78
CA ASP A 52 -23.21 17.16 10.09
C ASP A 52 -22.53 16.12 11.01
N ILE A 53 -21.37 16.49 11.54
CA ILE A 53 -20.58 15.62 12.42
C ILE A 53 -21.35 15.30 13.72
N ASP A 54 -22.18 16.19 14.18
CA ASP A 54 -22.94 16.02 15.42
C ASP A 54 -24.11 15.03 15.26
N LEU A 55 -24.48 14.69 14.01
CA LEU A 55 -25.57 13.78 13.68
C LEU A 55 -25.10 12.37 13.27
N ILE A 56 -23.83 12.02 13.51
CA ILE A 56 -23.29 10.70 13.15
C ILE A 56 -24.03 9.59 13.90
N GLN A 57 -24.54 8.62 13.15
CA GLN A 57 -25.23 7.45 13.69
C GLN A 57 -24.27 6.24 13.80
N PRO A 58 -24.48 5.32 14.74
CA PRO A 58 -23.65 4.14 14.92
C PRO A 58 -23.59 3.21 13.70
N ASP A 59 -24.62 3.19 12.87
CA ASP A 59 -24.71 2.39 11.63
C ASP A 59 -23.81 2.91 10.50
N GLN A 60 -23.38 4.17 10.59
CA GLN A 60 -22.39 4.77 9.68
C GLN A 60 -20.95 4.37 10.03
N LEU A 61 -20.72 3.80 11.20
CA LEU A 61 -19.41 3.34 11.63
C LEU A 61 -19.10 1.98 10.98
N GLY A 62 -17.96 1.89 10.32
CA GLY A 62 -17.47 0.64 9.78
C GLY A 62 -16.88 -0.29 10.83
N THR A 63 -16.58 -1.51 10.42
CA THR A 63 -15.99 -2.52 11.28
C THR A 63 -14.71 -3.09 10.69
N CYS A 64 -13.77 -3.47 11.56
CA CYS A 64 -12.58 -4.20 11.16
C CYS A 64 -12.23 -5.27 12.20
N LEU A 65 -11.50 -6.30 11.80
CA LEU A 65 -11.04 -7.36 12.70
C LEU A 65 -9.91 -6.86 13.60
N LYS A 66 -8.99 -6.08 13.03
CA LYS A 66 -7.82 -5.57 13.74
C LYS A 66 -7.31 -4.30 13.05
N SER A 67 -6.87 -3.34 13.84
CA SER A 67 -6.15 -2.16 13.37
C SER A 67 -4.83 -2.05 14.11
N ILE A 68 -3.74 -1.84 13.39
CA ILE A 68 -2.39 -1.64 13.92
C ILE A 68 -1.87 -0.35 13.30
N SER A 69 -1.56 0.64 14.14
CA SER A 69 -1.03 1.93 13.70
C SER A 69 0.38 2.14 14.24
N SER A 70 1.28 2.58 13.37
CA SER A 70 2.60 3.10 13.69
C SER A 70 2.69 4.58 13.28
N GLU A 71 3.85 5.19 13.44
CA GLU A 71 4.06 6.58 12.98
C GLU A 71 3.93 6.75 11.47
N ALA A 72 4.36 5.74 10.70
CA ALA A 72 4.43 5.82 9.24
C ALA A 72 3.23 5.17 8.53
N GLU A 73 2.56 4.20 9.16
CA GLU A 73 1.53 3.41 8.49
C GLU A 73 0.44 2.92 9.45
N THR A 74 -0.73 2.69 8.89
CA THR A 74 -1.84 2.02 9.58
C THR A 74 -2.32 0.84 8.75
N ILE A 75 -2.33 -0.33 9.37
CA ILE A 75 -2.81 -1.56 8.78
C ILE A 75 -4.17 -1.88 9.35
N ILE A 76 -5.17 -1.96 8.49
CA ILE A 76 -6.55 -2.30 8.84
C ILE A 76 -6.86 -3.67 8.24
N GLN A 77 -7.08 -4.65 9.11
CA GLN A 77 -7.49 -5.98 8.70
C GLN A 77 -9.00 -6.07 8.70
N VAL A 78 -9.57 -6.24 7.53
CA VAL A 78 -11.01 -6.47 7.34
C VAL A 78 -11.32 -7.96 7.23
N GLY A 79 -12.58 -8.34 7.43
CA GLY A 79 -13.05 -9.71 7.28
C GLY A 79 -13.26 -10.11 5.82
N GLU A 80 -14.43 -10.63 5.51
CA GLU A 80 -14.77 -11.02 4.15
C GLU A 80 -14.94 -9.81 3.23
N THR A 81 -14.40 -9.91 2.04
CA THR A 81 -14.49 -8.87 1.02
C THR A 81 -15.91 -8.82 0.44
N SER A 82 -16.57 -7.69 0.50
CA SER A 82 -17.90 -7.48 -0.06
C SER A 82 -17.96 -7.70 -1.59
N LYS A 83 -19.16 -7.91 -2.13
CA LYS A 83 -19.35 -8.02 -3.59
C LYS A 83 -18.96 -6.74 -4.32
N GLU A 84 -19.21 -5.59 -3.70
CA GLU A 84 -18.87 -4.27 -4.23
C GLU A 84 -17.37 -4.08 -4.40
N VAL A 85 -16.58 -4.45 -3.39
CA VAL A 85 -15.12 -4.42 -3.46
C VAL A 85 -14.60 -5.36 -4.54
N LYS A 86 -15.18 -6.55 -4.70
CA LYS A 86 -14.80 -7.48 -5.77
C LYS A 86 -15.09 -6.91 -7.17
N ASN A 87 -16.17 -6.20 -7.33
CA ASN A 87 -16.51 -5.53 -8.59
C ASN A 87 -15.55 -4.37 -8.88
N LEU A 88 -15.26 -3.56 -7.86
CA LEU A 88 -14.28 -2.47 -7.97
C LEU A 88 -12.88 -2.99 -8.33
N ILE A 89 -12.44 -4.10 -7.75
CA ILE A 89 -11.17 -4.75 -8.11
C ILE A 89 -11.13 -5.11 -9.59
N LYS A 90 -12.21 -5.70 -10.13
CA LYS A 90 -12.30 -6.05 -11.56
C LYS A 90 -12.28 -4.81 -12.45
N GLU A 91 -12.98 -3.77 -12.07
CA GLU A 91 -12.99 -2.49 -12.79
C GLU A 91 -11.58 -1.87 -12.85
N ILE A 92 -10.87 -1.83 -11.73
CA ILE A 92 -9.50 -1.33 -11.68
C ILE A 92 -8.56 -2.20 -12.53
N GLN A 93 -8.72 -3.53 -12.52
CA GLN A 93 -7.94 -4.43 -13.36
C GLN A 93 -8.17 -4.16 -14.86
N ASN A 94 -9.42 -3.96 -15.28
CA ASN A 94 -9.74 -3.61 -16.65
C ASN A 94 -9.14 -2.25 -17.04
N ASN A 95 -9.24 -1.25 -16.17
CA ASN A 95 -8.65 0.06 -16.38
C ASN A 95 -7.13 0.02 -16.53
N ILE A 96 -6.43 -0.87 -15.81
CA ILE A 96 -4.98 -1.08 -15.97
C ILE A 96 -4.66 -1.64 -17.36
N ILE A 97 -5.49 -2.55 -17.90
CA ILE A 97 -5.28 -3.18 -19.21
C ILE A 97 -5.56 -2.18 -20.34
N GLU A 98 -6.61 -1.37 -20.20
CA GLU A 98 -7.04 -0.43 -21.24
C GLU A 98 -6.19 0.84 -21.30
N THR A 99 -5.63 1.27 -20.17
CA THR A 99 -4.87 2.52 -20.05
C THR A 99 -3.43 2.33 -20.51
N LYS A 100 -2.96 3.22 -21.40
CA LYS A 100 -1.56 3.26 -21.87
C LYS A 100 -0.68 4.28 -21.12
N ILE A 101 -1.24 5.02 -20.16
CA ILE A 101 -0.54 6.09 -19.43
C ILE A 101 0.15 5.51 -18.20
N PRO A 102 1.51 5.51 -18.14
CA PRO A 102 2.25 4.83 -17.09
C PRO A 102 1.92 5.32 -15.67
N THR A 103 1.67 6.60 -15.50
CA THR A 103 1.34 7.20 -14.18
C THR A 103 -0.01 6.71 -13.64
N ILE A 104 -1.00 6.52 -14.53
CA ILE A 104 -2.32 5.99 -14.15
C ILE A 104 -2.21 4.50 -13.83
N ILE A 105 -1.41 3.75 -14.58
CA ILE A 105 -1.16 2.34 -14.33
C ILE A 105 -0.56 2.15 -12.94
N ILE A 106 0.51 2.89 -12.59
CA ILE A 106 1.15 2.83 -11.27
C ILE A 106 0.17 3.21 -10.15
N LYS A 107 -0.66 4.24 -10.36
CA LYS A 107 -1.70 4.65 -9.40
C LYS A 107 -2.71 3.52 -9.17
N ASN A 108 -3.22 2.93 -10.25
CA ASN A 108 -4.20 1.85 -10.20
C ASN A 108 -3.61 0.56 -9.62
N GLU A 109 -2.35 0.23 -9.91
CA GLU A 109 -1.65 -0.91 -9.28
C GLU A 109 -1.53 -0.74 -7.77
N LYS A 110 -1.18 0.46 -7.28
CA LYS A 110 -1.14 0.77 -5.85
C LYS A 110 -2.51 0.67 -5.19
N ARG A 111 -3.56 1.13 -5.89
CA ARG A 111 -4.94 1.04 -5.43
C ARG A 111 -5.41 -0.41 -5.37
N LEU A 112 -5.14 -1.18 -6.41
CA LEU A 112 -5.43 -2.61 -6.48
C LEU A 112 -4.74 -3.39 -5.35
N ALA A 113 -3.48 -3.10 -5.08
CA ALA A 113 -2.72 -3.71 -3.98
C ALA A 113 -3.36 -3.45 -2.61
N ARG A 114 -3.88 -2.24 -2.37
CA ARG A 114 -4.59 -1.91 -1.12
C ARG A 114 -5.92 -2.64 -0.99
N LEU A 115 -6.70 -2.74 -2.07
CA LEU A 115 -8.03 -3.36 -2.05
C LEU A 115 -8.00 -4.89 -2.03
N SER A 116 -7.03 -5.49 -2.74
CA SER A 116 -6.90 -6.95 -2.87
C SER A 116 -5.81 -7.53 -1.96
N GLY A 117 -5.03 -6.67 -1.30
CA GLY A 117 -3.81 -7.03 -0.62
C GLY A 117 -4.03 -7.85 0.65
N LYS A 118 -3.42 -9.01 0.68
CA LYS A 118 -3.08 -9.66 1.94
C LYS A 118 -1.78 -9.01 2.42
N VAL A 119 -1.82 -8.35 3.55
CA VAL A 119 -0.64 -7.74 4.16
C VAL A 119 0.11 -8.82 4.94
N ALA A 120 1.35 -9.09 4.57
CA ALA A 120 2.27 -9.88 5.37
C ALA A 120 3.14 -8.92 6.20
N ILE A 121 3.20 -9.14 7.51
CA ILE A 121 4.01 -8.36 8.43
C ILE A 121 5.22 -9.18 8.82
N VAL A 122 6.43 -8.68 8.51
CA VAL A 122 7.69 -9.24 8.96
C VAL A 122 8.16 -8.47 10.18
N GLN A 123 8.10 -9.08 11.35
CA GLN A 123 8.61 -8.45 12.57
C GLN A 123 10.12 -8.67 12.67
N VAL A 124 10.86 -7.59 12.84
CA VAL A 124 12.32 -7.61 12.96
C VAL A 124 12.72 -7.08 14.32
N GLY A 125 13.56 -7.83 15.02
CA GLY A 125 14.12 -7.43 16.31
C GLY A 125 15.65 -7.48 16.30
N ALA A 126 16.27 -6.63 17.12
CA ALA A 126 17.71 -6.58 17.35
C ALA A 126 18.02 -6.08 18.75
N ASN A 127 19.28 -6.23 19.19
CA ASN A 127 19.72 -5.78 20.50
C ASN A 127 20.12 -4.28 20.54
N SER A 128 20.33 -3.67 19.37
CA SER A 128 20.62 -2.26 19.22
C SER A 128 19.86 -1.66 18.04
N GLU A 129 19.71 -0.33 18.04
CA GLU A 129 19.03 0.40 16.97
C GLU A 129 19.78 0.31 15.64
N ILE A 130 21.13 0.34 15.69
CA ILE A 130 21.98 0.21 14.52
C ILE A 130 21.80 -1.18 13.87
N GLU A 131 21.84 -2.23 14.67
CA GLU A 131 21.63 -3.60 14.22
C GLU A 131 20.20 -3.79 13.66
N LEU A 132 19.22 -3.14 14.28
CA LEU A 132 17.83 -3.17 13.81
C LEU A 132 17.73 -2.54 12.43
N GLN A 133 18.34 -1.39 12.22
CA GLN A 133 18.32 -0.71 10.93
C GLN A 133 19.01 -1.56 9.84
N GLU A 134 20.19 -2.12 10.13
CA GLU A 134 20.90 -3.01 9.20
C GLU A 134 20.04 -4.23 8.81
N LYS A 135 19.36 -4.84 9.76
CA LYS A 135 18.44 -5.97 9.48
C LYS A 135 17.24 -5.56 8.64
N ARG A 136 16.68 -4.37 8.90
CA ARG A 136 15.55 -3.84 8.10
C ARG A 136 15.96 -3.63 6.65
N ASP A 137 17.09 -2.96 6.41
CA ASP A 137 17.62 -2.68 5.08
C ASP A 137 17.88 -3.98 4.31
N ARG A 138 18.48 -4.97 4.97
CA ARG A 138 18.74 -6.30 4.39
C ARG A 138 17.46 -7.05 4.02
N ILE A 139 16.41 -6.95 4.83
CA ILE A 139 15.11 -7.55 4.55
C ILE A 139 14.41 -6.82 3.40
N GLU A 140 14.48 -5.49 3.37
CA GLU A 140 13.92 -4.69 2.29
C GLU A 140 14.56 -5.04 0.94
N ASP A 141 15.87 -5.16 0.88
CA ASP A 141 16.61 -5.60 -0.30
C ASP A 141 16.17 -7.00 -0.75
N ALA A 142 16.04 -7.94 0.18
CA ALA A 142 15.56 -9.29 -0.12
C ALA A 142 14.14 -9.30 -0.67
N ILE A 143 13.23 -8.47 -0.13
CA ILE A 143 11.86 -8.33 -0.61
C ILE A 143 11.85 -7.72 -2.02
N CYS A 144 12.65 -6.67 -2.26
CA CYS A 144 12.76 -6.01 -3.56
C CYS A 144 13.30 -6.98 -4.63
N ALA A 145 14.37 -7.71 -4.32
CA ALA A 145 14.94 -8.73 -5.20
C ALA A 145 13.93 -9.85 -5.52
N THR A 146 13.20 -10.33 -4.52
CA THR A 146 12.18 -11.37 -4.68
C THR A 146 11.02 -10.89 -5.56
N LYS A 147 10.53 -9.65 -5.35
CA LYS A 147 9.48 -9.06 -6.20
C LYS A 147 9.93 -8.91 -7.64
N ALA A 148 11.18 -8.49 -7.87
CA ALA A 148 11.76 -8.38 -9.20
C ALA A 148 11.88 -9.76 -9.87
N ALA A 149 12.35 -10.77 -9.15
CA ALA A 149 12.47 -12.14 -9.62
C ALA A 149 11.12 -12.75 -10.05
N ILE A 150 10.06 -12.49 -9.29
CA ILE A 150 8.70 -12.96 -9.62
C ILE A 150 8.19 -12.30 -10.91
N LYS A 151 8.49 -11.01 -11.12
CA LYS A 151 8.01 -10.27 -12.30
C LYS A 151 8.82 -10.55 -13.56
N GLN A 152 10.13 -10.67 -13.45
CA GLN A 152 11.06 -10.65 -14.60
C GLN A 152 11.90 -11.92 -14.74
N GLY A 153 11.80 -12.86 -13.79
CA GLY A 153 12.64 -14.04 -13.74
C GLY A 153 14.01 -13.76 -13.09
N ILE A 154 14.90 -14.74 -13.22
CA ILE A 154 16.22 -14.70 -12.59
C ILE A 154 17.31 -14.97 -13.63
N VAL A 155 18.49 -14.45 -13.38
CA VAL A 155 19.73 -14.75 -14.10
C VAL A 155 20.83 -15.19 -13.12
N PRO A 156 21.87 -15.93 -13.57
CA PRO A 156 23.00 -16.25 -12.71
C PRO A 156 23.65 -15.01 -12.15
N GLY A 157 23.90 -15.01 -10.84
CA GLY A 157 24.59 -13.92 -10.13
C GLY A 157 26.12 -13.97 -10.28
N GLY A 158 26.83 -13.10 -9.50
CA GLY A 158 28.28 -13.10 -9.43
C GLY A 158 29.00 -12.74 -10.74
N GLY A 159 28.35 -11.96 -11.61
CA GLY A 159 28.92 -11.58 -12.91
C GLY A 159 28.78 -12.63 -14.02
N VAL A 160 28.29 -13.85 -13.72
CA VAL A 160 28.17 -14.94 -14.70
C VAL A 160 27.25 -14.57 -15.86
N ALA A 161 26.19 -13.82 -15.61
CA ALA A 161 25.29 -13.36 -16.68
C ALA A 161 26.02 -12.45 -17.69
N LEU A 162 26.87 -11.53 -17.21
CA LEU A 162 27.70 -10.66 -18.05
C LEU A 162 28.77 -11.47 -18.80
N LEU A 163 29.42 -12.41 -18.12
CA LEU A 163 30.39 -13.31 -18.75
C LEU A 163 29.75 -14.14 -19.87
N ASN A 164 28.52 -14.61 -19.66
CA ASN A 164 27.79 -15.32 -20.71
C ASN A 164 27.38 -14.40 -21.87
N ALA A 165 27.02 -13.14 -21.56
CA ALA A 165 26.70 -12.14 -22.58
C ALA A 165 27.93 -11.74 -23.42
N SER A 166 29.13 -11.73 -22.85
CA SER A 166 30.37 -11.43 -23.57
C SER A 166 30.69 -12.45 -24.68
N LYS A 167 30.10 -13.65 -24.61
CA LYS A 167 30.24 -14.69 -25.65
C LYS A 167 29.33 -14.46 -26.87
N LEU A 168 28.45 -13.46 -26.83
CA LEU A 168 27.62 -13.10 -27.96
C LEU A 168 28.44 -12.37 -29.02
N TYR A 169 28.18 -12.69 -30.29
CA TYR A 169 28.87 -12.01 -31.39
C TYR A 169 28.38 -10.55 -31.51
N PRO A 170 29.30 -9.56 -31.43
CA PRO A 170 28.93 -8.15 -31.55
C PRO A 170 28.47 -7.87 -33.00
N ARG A 171 27.34 -7.16 -33.14
CA ARG A 171 26.76 -6.74 -34.41
C ARG A 171 27.13 -5.30 -34.80
N SER A 172 27.73 -4.53 -33.90
CA SER A 172 28.16 -3.15 -34.12
C SER A 172 29.49 -2.86 -33.43
N GLU A 173 30.17 -1.78 -33.83
CA GLU A 173 31.42 -1.33 -33.21
C GLU A 173 31.22 -1.00 -31.73
N GLY A 174 30.09 -0.38 -31.35
CA GLY A 174 29.76 -0.10 -29.94
C GLY A 174 29.58 -1.36 -29.10
N GLN A 175 29.02 -2.43 -29.71
CA GLN A 175 28.89 -3.72 -29.02
C GLN A 175 30.25 -4.43 -28.86
N LYS A 176 31.19 -4.24 -29.74
CA LYS A 176 32.55 -4.78 -29.58
C LYS A 176 33.23 -4.24 -28.33
N VAL A 177 33.06 -2.95 -28.07
CA VAL A 177 33.61 -2.31 -26.86
C VAL A 177 32.92 -2.81 -25.59
N LEU A 178 31.63 -3.10 -25.63
CA LEU A 178 30.88 -3.62 -24.49
C LEU A 178 31.18 -5.09 -24.16
N TYR A 179 31.61 -5.87 -25.15
CA TYR A 179 31.90 -7.30 -24.98
C TYR A 179 33.40 -7.59 -24.77
N ALA A 180 34.25 -6.58 -24.87
CA ALA A 180 35.67 -6.67 -24.55
C ALA A 180 35.92 -6.54 -23.05
#